data_b4ecb39fb3e70e73dbec4f8758cdc934
#
_entry.id   b4ecb39fb3e70e73dbec4f8758cdc934
#
_cell.length_a   1.000
_cell.length_b   1.000
_cell.length_c   1.000
_cell.angle_alpha   90.00
_cell.angle_beta   90.00
_cell.angle_gamma   90.00
#
_symmetry.space_group_name_H-M   'P 1'
#
loop_
_entity.id
_entity.type
_entity.pdbx_description
1 polymer ?
#
loop_
_entity_poly.entity_id
_entity_poly.type
_entity_poly.pdbx_seq_one_letter_code
_entity_poly.pdbx_strand_id
1 'polypeptide(L)'
;DDRGIGGSSGNLAKATLDDLVSDVNAVVGYFDESPDYSFSEIILLGHSQGGIVSIKSAKENPDIDKLILMASPLVQLKDVISEQVSVMQKAMGKSEEEIATVLEFQDLVYETVRADSGWDELKAAYKELLRTEIAKLPEAQQSMITDFDQFAEAQFNAQVLPMKTPQMSSFLYYDPGEDLKELSIPVFALFGGKDTQVTPEQNYWKFGELCGVNNMDCTSQMFNDANHLFQDANTGLANEYATLPKKFTEGFLTDISEWIITGF
;
A
#
# COMPACT_ATOMS: atom_id res chain seq x y z
N ASP A 1 -15.35 11.41 0.12
CA ASP A 1 -15.29 10.24 -0.77
C ASP A 1 -14.20 10.46 -1.82
N ASP A 2 -13.46 9.43 -2.18
CA ASP A 2 -12.47 9.48 -3.26
C ASP A 2 -13.13 9.75 -4.62
N ARG A 3 -12.32 10.19 -5.59
CA ARG A 3 -12.78 10.49 -6.96
C ARG A 3 -13.54 9.33 -7.58
N GLY A 4 -14.80 9.54 -7.95
CA GLY A 4 -15.69 8.53 -8.54
C GLY A 4 -16.29 7.53 -7.56
N ILE A 5 -16.17 7.76 -6.25
CA ILE A 5 -16.76 6.95 -5.18
C ILE A 5 -17.86 7.78 -4.48
N GLY A 6 -18.94 7.10 -4.06
CA GLY A 6 -20.04 7.73 -3.34
C GLY A 6 -20.64 8.93 -4.08
N GLY A 7 -20.56 10.12 -3.49
CA GLY A 7 -21.05 11.37 -4.08
C GLY A 7 -20.00 12.15 -4.88
N SER A 8 -18.74 11.70 -4.89
CA SER A 8 -17.67 12.42 -5.57
C SER A 8 -17.60 12.09 -7.06
N SER A 9 -17.35 13.12 -7.88
CA SER A 9 -17.12 12.96 -9.31
C SER A 9 -15.69 12.51 -9.61
N GLY A 10 -15.42 12.07 -10.86
CA GLY A 10 -14.08 11.69 -11.30
C GLY A 10 -13.89 10.19 -11.49
N ASN A 11 -12.64 9.75 -11.47
CA ASN A 11 -12.27 8.34 -11.65
C ASN A 11 -10.94 8.07 -10.94
N LEU A 12 -10.97 7.26 -9.89
CA LEU A 12 -9.82 6.93 -9.06
C LEU A 12 -8.69 6.26 -9.87
N ALA A 13 -9.00 5.35 -10.80
CA ALA A 13 -7.99 4.65 -11.60
C ALA A 13 -7.20 5.57 -12.56
N LYS A 14 -7.70 6.79 -12.79
CA LYS A 14 -7.03 7.82 -13.59
C LYS A 14 -6.32 8.88 -12.74
N ALA A 15 -6.55 8.90 -11.43
CA ALA A 15 -5.93 9.84 -10.52
C ALA A 15 -4.48 9.43 -10.25
N THR A 16 -3.57 10.35 -10.32
CA THR A 16 -2.18 10.17 -9.88
C THR A 16 -2.05 10.37 -8.36
N LEU A 17 -0.89 10.08 -7.80
CA LEU A 17 -0.56 10.44 -6.41
C LEU A 17 -0.75 11.96 -6.18
N ASP A 18 -0.26 12.79 -7.10
CA ASP A 18 -0.39 14.24 -7.00
C ASP A 18 -1.84 14.72 -7.06
N ASP A 19 -2.69 14.05 -7.84
CA ASP A 19 -4.13 14.31 -7.84
C ASP A 19 -4.78 14.03 -6.49
N LEU A 20 -4.41 12.90 -5.84
CA LEU A 20 -4.95 12.55 -4.52
C LEU A 20 -4.44 13.49 -3.43
N VAL A 21 -3.20 13.89 -3.49
CA VAL A 21 -2.61 14.91 -2.60
C VAL A 21 -3.33 16.25 -2.77
N SER A 22 -3.58 16.66 -4.02
CA SER A 22 -4.33 17.87 -4.31
C SER A 22 -5.76 17.84 -3.73
N ASP A 23 -6.43 16.67 -3.79
CA ASP A 23 -7.77 16.51 -3.20
C ASP A 23 -7.73 16.65 -1.68
N VAL A 24 -6.75 16.01 -1.01
CA VAL A 24 -6.56 16.15 0.45
C VAL A 24 -6.29 17.62 0.82
N ASN A 25 -5.36 18.26 0.13
CA ASN A 25 -5.00 19.64 0.41
C ASN A 25 -6.17 20.61 0.15
N ALA A 26 -7.01 20.34 -0.84
CA ALA A 26 -8.24 21.10 -1.05
C ALA A 26 -9.25 20.95 0.10
N VAL A 27 -9.36 19.75 0.67
CA VAL A 27 -10.21 19.51 1.86
C VAL A 27 -9.64 20.22 3.08
N VAL A 28 -8.34 20.16 3.31
CA VAL A 28 -7.65 20.88 4.40
C VAL A 28 -7.91 22.38 4.28
N GLY A 29 -7.64 22.97 3.12
CA GLY A 29 -7.88 24.40 2.89
C GLY A 29 -9.34 24.81 3.06
N TYR A 30 -10.30 23.97 2.65
CA TYR A 30 -11.71 24.24 2.89
C TYR A 30 -12.06 24.37 4.38
N PHE A 31 -11.49 23.50 5.22
CA PHE A 31 -11.73 23.55 6.65
C PHE A 31 -10.97 24.68 7.33
N ASP A 32 -9.74 24.95 6.94
CA ASP A 32 -8.93 26.03 7.50
C ASP A 32 -9.53 27.40 7.21
N GLU A 33 -10.01 27.63 5.98
CA GLU A 33 -10.59 28.91 5.56
C GLU A 33 -12.05 29.09 5.98
N SER A 34 -12.75 28.06 6.46
CA SER A 34 -14.18 28.10 6.73
C SER A 34 -14.50 28.85 8.02
N PRO A 35 -15.34 29.90 7.97
CA PRO A 35 -15.78 30.63 9.16
C PRO A 35 -16.72 29.80 10.07
N ASP A 36 -17.23 28.69 9.58
CA ASP A 36 -18.18 27.85 10.30
C ASP A 36 -17.48 26.85 11.24
N TYR A 37 -16.15 26.70 11.10
CA TYR A 37 -15.35 25.77 11.89
C TYR A 37 -14.26 26.52 12.64
N SER A 38 -13.91 26.02 13.83
CA SER A 38 -12.78 26.50 14.61
C SER A 38 -12.12 25.32 15.30
N PHE A 39 -10.92 25.00 14.89
CA PHE A 39 -10.08 23.96 15.50
C PHE A 39 -8.69 24.49 15.76
N SER A 40 -8.01 23.82 16.67
CA SER A 40 -6.64 24.16 17.05
C SER A 40 -5.60 23.44 16.20
N GLU A 41 -5.97 22.32 15.60
CA GLU A 41 -5.06 21.45 14.86
C GLU A 41 -5.79 20.70 13.74
N ILE A 42 -5.11 20.45 12.63
CA ILE A 42 -5.53 19.55 11.54
C ILE A 42 -4.63 18.32 11.57
N ILE A 43 -5.22 17.16 11.78
CA ILE A 43 -4.51 15.89 11.88
C ILE A 43 -4.96 15.00 10.72
N LEU A 44 -4.00 14.54 9.88
CA LEU A 44 -4.30 13.54 8.87
C LEU A 44 -4.10 12.14 9.43
N LEU A 45 -5.09 11.27 9.23
CA LEU A 45 -5.00 9.85 9.51
C LEU A 45 -5.06 9.10 8.20
N GLY A 46 -3.95 8.43 7.83
CA GLY A 46 -3.83 7.68 6.59
C GLY A 46 -3.62 6.18 6.83
N HIS A 47 -4.49 5.34 6.24
CA HIS A 47 -4.35 3.89 6.28
C HIS A 47 -3.74 3.38 4.96
N SER A 48 -2.71 2.52 5.05
CA SER A 48 -2.10 1.88 3.89
C SER A 48 -1.66 2.94 2.84
N GLN A 49 -2.14 2.87 1.61
CA GLN A 49 -1.89 3.87 0.56
C GLN A 49 -2.28 5.30 0.99
N GLY A 50 -3.31 5.45 1.84
CA GLY A 50 -3.70 6.74 2.41
C GLY A 50 -2.60 7.36 3.27
N GLY A 51 -1.74 6.57 3.89
CA GLY A 51 -0.58 7.07 4.61
C GLY A 51 0.48 7.68 3.68
N ILE A 52 0.70 7.08 2.50
CA ILE A 52 1.56 7.66 1.45
C ILE A 52 1.04 9.05 1.04
N VAL A 53 -0.27 9.14 0.78
CA VAL A 53 -0.91 10.41 0.43
C VAL A 53 -0.78 11.43 1.56
N SER A 54 -0.99 11.00 2.82
CA SER A 54 -0.90 11.88 3.99
C SER A 54 0.51 12.43 4.20
N ILE A 55 1.56 11.60 4.03
CA ILE A 55 2.95 12.03 4.12
C ILE A 55 3.24 13.11 3.08
N LYS A 56 2.90 12.85 1.81
CA LYS A 56 3.14 13.81 0.73
C LYS A 56 2.30 15.08 0.91
N SER A 57 1.06 14.95 1.38
CA SER A 57 0.22 16.12 1.68
C SER A 57 0.83 17.01 2.77
N ALA A 58 1.30 16.41 3.87
CA ALA A 58 1.94 17.15 4.95
C ALA A 58 3.27 17.80 4.53
N LYS A 59 4.00 17.20 3.59
CA LYS A 59 5.20 17.80 2.98
C LYS A 59 4.88 19.06 2.20
N GLU A 60 3.74 19.10 1.53
CA GLU A 60 3.34 20.19 0.63
C GLU A 60 2.47 21.26 1.31
N ASN A 61 1.79 20.90 2.41
CA ASN A 61 0.82 21.76 3.08
C ASN A 61 1.18 21.99 4.55
N PRO A 62 1.61 23.21 4.92
CA PRO A 62 2.00 23.57 6.29
C PRO A 62 0.81 23.66 7.27
N ASP A 63 -0.43 23.64 6.81
CA ASP A 63 -1.62 23.70 7.67
C ASP A 63 -1.95 22.33 8.30
N ILE A 64 -1.18 21.29 7.97
CA ILE A 64 -1.28 19.96 8.57
C ILE A 64 -0.33 19.90 9.77
N ASP A 65 -0.89 19.73 10.96
CA ASP A 65 -0.16 19.81 12.23
C ASP A 65 0.40 18.48 12.70
N LYS A 66 -0.26 17.36 12.40
CA LYS A 66 0.14 16.01 12.85
C LYS A 66 -0.24 14.93 11.85
N LEU A 67 0.47 13.79 11.90
CA LEU A 67 0.15 12.60 11.12
C LEU A 67 -0.10 11.38 12.00
N ILE A 68 -1.11 10.58 11.62
CA ILE A 68 -1.32 9.23 12.12
C ILE A 68 -1.25 8.28 10.92
N LEU A 69 -0.24 7.41 10.93
CA LEU A 69 0.04 6.46 9.86
C LEU A 69 -0.37 5.05 10.29
N MET A 70 -1.43 4.52 9.70
CA MET A 70 -1.96 3.19 10.00
C MET A 70 -1.51 2.20 8.92
N ALA A 71 -0.64 1.25 9.27
CA ALA A 71 -0.12 0.25 8.32
C ALA A 71 0.31 0.90 6.99
N SER A 72 1.03 2.02 7.09
CA SER A 72 1.47 2.81 5.93
C SER A 72 2.80 2.30 5.38
N PRO A 73 2.95 2.16 4.06
CA PRO A 73 4.24 1.95 3.43
C PRO A 73 5.21 3.11 3.72
N LEU A 74 6.47 2.76 3.98
CA LEU A 74 7.57 3.71 4.25
C LEU A 74 8.77 3.48 3.31
N VAL A 75 8.56 2.64 2.32
CA VAL A 75 9.48 2.37 1.21
C VAL A 75 8.71 2.49 -0.10
N GLN A 76 9.40 2.39 -1.24
CA GLN A 76 8.73 2.46 -2.55
C GLN A 76 7.64 1.39 -2.68
N LEU A 77 6.52 1.74 -3.30
CA LEU A 77 5.39 0.82 -3.44
C LEU A 77 5.77 -0.47 -4.19
N LYS A 78 6.70 -0.41 -5.16
CA LYS A 78 7.23 -1.61 -5.83
C LYS A 78 7.84 -2.61 -4.85
N ASP A 79 8.57 -2.12 -3.84
CA ASP A 79 9.22 -2.96 -2.84
C ASP A 79 8.20 -3.58 -1.87
N VAL A 80 7.15 -2.81 -1.54
CA VAL A 80 6.00 -3.31 -0.75
C VAL A 80 5.28 -4.43 -1.48
N ILE A 81 4.99 -4.25 -2.78
CA ILE A 81 4.30 -5.26 -3.58
C ILE A 81 5.18 -6.52 -3.74
N SER A 82 6.50 -6.35 -3.93
CA SER A 82 7.42 -7.50 -4.00
C SER A 82 7.45 -8.31 -2.69
N GLU A 83 7.43 -7.63 -1.55
CA GLU A 83 7.33 -8.30 -0.24
C GLU A 83 5.98 -9.02 -0.07
N GLN A 84 4.86 -8.38 -0.43
CA GLN A 84 3.53 -9.02 -0.42
C GLN A 84 3.51 -10.31 -1.25
N VAL A 85 4.08 -10.27 -2.46
CA VAL A 85 4.18 -11.44 -3.34
C VAL A 85 5.03 -12.52 -2.68
N SER A 86 6.19 -12.18 -2.11
CA SER A 86 7.07 -13.11 -1.41
C SER A 86 6.33 -13.80 -0.25
N VAL A 87 5.69 -13.03 0.62
CA VAL A 87 4.92 -13.55 1.77
C VAL A 87 3.78 -14.48 1.31
N MET A 88 3.03 -14.07 0.29
CA MET A 88 1.93 -14.87 -0.25
C MET A 88 2.43 -16.18 -0.87
N GLN A 89 3.50 -16.15 -1.65
CA GLN A 89 4.09 -17.35 -2.27
C GLN A 89 4.66 -18.31 -1.21
N LYS A 90 5.30 -17.79 -0.17
CA LYS A 90 5.75 -18.59 0.99
C LYS A 90 4.58 -19.27 1.70
N ALA A 91 3.49 -18.55 1.92
CA ALA A 91 2.27 -19.10 2.52
C ALA A 91 1.62 -20.21 1.65
N MET A 92 1.82 -20.17 0.34
CA MET A 92 1.42 -21.23 -0.60
C MET A 92 2.40 -22.42 -0.64
N GLY A 93 3.49 -22.37 0.10
CA GLY A 93 4.50 -23.43 0.14
C GLY A 93 5.46 -23.46 -1.06
N LYS A 94 5.58 -22.35 -1.77
CA LYS A 94 6.53 -22.22 -2.89
C LYS A 94 7.97 -22.20 -2.39
N SER A 95 8.88 -22.77 -3.18
CA SER A 95 10.32 -22.73 -2.92
C SER A 95 10.89 -21.32 -3.14
N GLU A 96 12.04 -21.02 -2.54
CA GLU A 96 12.75 -19.77 -2.75
C GLU A 96 13.10 -19.53 -4.24
N GLU A 97 13.40 -20.60 -5.01
CA GLU A 97 13.67 -20.51 -6.45
C GLU A 97 12.41 -20.11 -7.25
N GLU A 98 11.25 -20.70 -6.91
CA GLU A 98 9.98 -20.33 -7.52
C GLU A 98 9.60 -18.87 -7.20
N ILE A 99 9.82 -18.44 -5.96
CA ILE A 99 9.58 -17.07 -5.52
C ILE A 99 10.49 -16.10 -6.29
N ALA A 100 11.79 -16.42 -6.39
CA ALA A 100 12.74 -15.59 -7.14
C ALA A 100 12.31 -15.42 -8.60
N THR A 101 11.85 -16.47 -9.25
CA THR A 101 11.36 -16.41 -10.64
C THR A 101 10.16 -15.45 -10.79
N VAL A 102 9.23 -15.46 -9.83
CA VAL A 102 8.08 -14.55 -9.84
C VAL A 102 8.52 -13.11 -9.61
N LEU A 103 9.45 -12.88 -8.70
CA LEU A 103 9.98 -11.55 -8.40
C LEU A 103 10.80 -10.98 -9.56
N GLU A 104 11.60 -11.80 -10.26
CA GLU A 104 12.29 -11.38 -11.49
C GLU A 104 11.32 -10.93 -12.57
N PHE A 105 10.22 -11.66 -12.77
CA PHE A 105 9.17 -11.22 -13.70
C PHE A 105 8.50 -9.91 -13.24
N GLN A 106 8.28 -9.75 -11.94
CA GLN A 106 7.68 -8.56 -11.36
C GLN A 106 8.59 -7.33 -11.55
N ASP A 107 9.90 -7.47 -11.40
CA ASP A 107 10.85 -6.41 -11.70
C ASP A 107 10.79 -6.00 -13.19
N LEU A 108 10.64 -6.95 -14.11
CA LEU A 108 10.42 -6.65 -15.52
C LEU A 108 9.12 -5.85 -15.75
N VAL A 109 8.05 -6.16 -15.01
CA VAL A 109 6.81 -5.36 -15.02
C VAL A 109 7.10 -3.92 -14.61
N TYR A 110 7.79 -3.73 -13.49
CA TYR A 110 8.12 -2.41 -12.97
C TYR A 110 8.95 -1.57 -13.95
N GLU A 111 10.00 -2.16 -14.52
CA GLU A 111 10.83 -1.46 -15.51
C GLU A 111 10.04 -1.12 -16.79
N THR A 112 9.14 -2.00 -17.23
CA THR A 112 8.25 -1.74 -18.36
C THR A 112 7.29 -0.57 -18.06
N VAL A 113 6.71 -0.52 -16.86
CA VAL A 113 5.86 0.60 -16.40
C VAL A 113 6.66 1.90 -16.39
N ARG A 114 7.88 1.87 -15.82
CA ARG A 114 8.75 3.04 -15.71
C ARG A 114 9.15 3.60 -17.07
N ALA A 115 9.48 2.71 -18.01
CA ALA A 115 9.90 3.10 -19.36
C ALA A 115 8.72 3.44 -20.29
N ASP A 116 7.49 3.07 -19.91
CA ASP A 116 6.27 3.04 -20.73
C ASP A 116 6.51 2.43 -22.11
N SER A 117 7.35 1.40 -22.17
CA SER A 117 7.75 0.70 -23.41
C SER A 117 8.12 -0.75 -23.10
N GLY A 118 8.15 -1.62 -24.14
CA GLY A 118 8.49 -3.04 -23.98
C GLY A 118 7.29 -3.91 -23.59
N TRP A 119 6.07 -3.43 -23.78
CA TRP A 119 4.84 -4.16 -23.41
C TRP A 119 4.64 -5.47 -24.16
N ASP A 120 5.07 -5.56 -25.42
CA ASP A 120 4.98 -6.78 -26.23
C ASP A 120 5.97 -7.85 -25.75
N GLU A 121 7.19 -7.43 -25.37
CA GLU A 121 8.23 -8.28 -24.80
C GLU A 121 7.81 -8.78 -23.42
N LEU A 122 7.26 -7.90 -22.58
CA LEU A 122 6.71 -8.27 -21.27
C LEU A 122 5.60 -9.30 -21.39
N LYS A 123 4.68 -9.10 -22.36
CA LYS A 123 3.59 -10.04 -22.63
C LYS A 123 4.10 -11.41 -23.09
N ALA A 124 5.15 -11.43 -23.92
CA ALA A 124 5.80 -12.68 -24.32
C ALA A 124 6.43 -13.40 -23.13
N ALA A 125 7.15 -12.68 -22.26
CA ALA A 125 7.73 -13.24 -21.03
C ALA A 125 6.64 -13.78 -20.08
N TYR A 126 5.53 -13.06 -19.92
CA TYR A 126 4.39 -13.52 -19.13
C TYR A 126 3.80 -14.84 -19.66
N LYS A 127 3.66 -14.97 -20.98
CA LYS A 127 3.16 -16.21 -21.60
C LYS A 127 4.07 -17.39 -21.30
N GLU A 128 5.40 -17.22 -21.32
CA GLU A 128 6.35 -18.29 -21.02
C GLU A 128 6.29 -18.68 -19.51
N LEU A 129 6.23 -17.68 -18.62
CA LEU A 129 6.02 -17.93 -17.19
C LEU A 129 4.73 -18.72 -16.94
N LEU A 130 3.62 -18.28 -17.57
CA LEU A 130 2.32 -18.92 -17.43
C LEU A 130 2.30 -20.35 -17.98
N ARG A 131 2.99 -20.64 -19.10
CA ARG A 131 3.14 -22.01 -19.62
C ARG A 131 3.85 -22.92 -18.63
N THR A 132 4.92 -22.41 -18.02
CA THR A 132 5.70 -23.14 -17.01
C THR A 132 4.84 -23.46 -15.78
N GLU A 133 4.04 -22.52 -15.32
CA GLU A 133 3.16 -22.75 -14.16
C GLU A 133 2.00 -23.70 -14.50
N ILE A 134 1.38 -23.57 -15.65
CA ILE A 134 0.31 -24.46 -16.09
C ILE A 134 0.81 -25.89 -16.25
N ALA A 135 2.03 -26.08 -16.76
CA ALA A 135 2.62 -27.43 -16.93
C ALA A 135 2.82 -28.17 -15.59
N LYS A 136 2.86 -27.47 -14.46
CA LYS A 136 2.93 -28.06 -13.11
C LYS A 136 1.57 -28.50 -12.55
N LEU A 137 0.46 -28.06 -13.19
CA LEU A 137 -0.89 -28.40 -12.75
C LEU A 137 -1.26 -29.86 -13.11
N PRO A 138 -2.21 -30.48 -12.41
CA PRO A 138 -2.79 -31.76 -12.81
C PRO A 138 -3.36 -31.71 -14.24
N GLU A 139 -3.23 -32.79 -15.01
CA GLU A 139 -3.66 -32.88 -16.41
C GLU A 139 -5.11 -32.46 -16.63
N ALA A 140 -6.00 -32.81 -15.67
CA ALA A 140 -7.39 -32.41 -15.70
C ALA A 140 -7.58 -30.88 -15.66
N GLN A 141 -6.71 -30.14 -14.98
CA GLN A 141 -6.76 -28.68 -14.93
C GLN A 141 -6.13 -28.07 -16.18
N GLN A 142 -5.03 -28.64 -16.69
CA GLN A 142 -4.44 -28.20 -17.95
C GLN A 142 -5.43 -28.32 -19.12
N SER A 143 -6.21 -29.41 -19.18
CA SER A 143 -7.20 -29.67 -20.25
C SER A 143 -8.40 -28.71 -20.23
N MET A 144 -8.62 -27.96 -19.14
CA MET A 144 -9.65 -26.92 -19.06
C MET A 144 -9.26 -25.67 -19.86
N ILE A 145 -7.97 -25.49 -20.15
CA ILE A 145 -7.46 -24.35 -20.93
C ILE A 145 -7.43 -24.75 -22.41
N THR A 146 -8.54 -24.53 -23.09
CA THR A 146 -8.73 -24.95 -24.49
C THR A 146 -8.02 -24.04 -25.49
N ASP A 147 -7.83 -22.76 -25.14
CA ASP A 147 -7.10 -21.76 -25.92
C ASP A 147 -6.13 -21.03 -25.01
N PHE A 148 -4.86 -21.43 -25.04
CA PHE A 148 -3.82 -20.86 -24.19
C PHE A 148 -3.58 -19.38 -24.49
N ASP A 149 -3.60 -18.97 -25.77
CA ASP A 149 -3.31 -17.58 -26.13
C ASP A 149 -4.40 -16.64 -25.64
N GLN A 150 -5.66 -17.03 -25.80
CA GLN A 150 -6.79 -16.26 -25.25
C GLN A 150 -6.75 -16.21 -23.72
N PHE A 151 -6.45 -17.33 -23.06
CA PHE A 151 -6.32 -17.41 -21.61
C PHE A 151 -5.21 -16.50 -21.11
N ALA A 152 -4.00 -16.59 -21.69
CA ALA A 152 -2.85 -15.80 -21.30
C ALA A 152 -3.08 -14.29 -21.52
N GLU A 153 -3.76 -13.92 -22.62
CA GLU A 153 -4.18 -12.54 -22.89
C GLU A 153 -5.10 -12.01 -21.79
N ALA A 154 -6.12 -12.79 -21.43
CA ALA A 154 -7.07 -12.40 -20.40
C ALA A 154 -6.38 -12.24 -19.03
N GLN A 155 -5.47 -13.16 -18.66
CA GLN A 155 -4.70 -13.09 -17.43
C GLN A 155 -3.75 -11.88 -17.42
N PHE A 156 -3.03 -11.63 -18.51
CA PHE A 156 -2.16 -10.45 -18.64
C PHE A 156 -2.93 -9.15 -18.46
N ASN A 157 -4.09 -9.04 -19.14
CA ASN A 157 -4.94 -7.86 -19.03
C ASN A 157 -5.52 -7.65 -17.62
N ALA A 158 -5.77 -8.73 -16.89
CA ALA A 158 -6.32 -8.68 -15.54
C ALA A 158 -5.25 -8.40 -14.46
N GLN A 159 -4.05 -8.95 -14.61
CA GLN A 159 -3.02 -8.96 -13.55
C GLN A 159 -1.89 -7.95 -13.79
N VAL A 160 -1.49 -7.76 -15.03
CA VAL A 160 -0.32 -6.95 -15.38
C VAL A 160 -0.71 -5.55 -15.87
N LEU A 161 -1.70 -5.47 -16.75
CA LEU A 161 -2.08 -4.20 -17.35
C LEU A 161 -2.58 -3.12 -16.38
N PRO A 162 -3.21 -3.45 -15.23
CA PRO A 162 -3.55 -2.46 -14.20
C PRO A 162 -2.34 -1.68 -13.66
N MET A 163 -1.13 -2.25 -13.71
CA MET A 163 0.11 -1.55 -13.32
C MET A 163 0.41 -0.33 -14.21
N LYS A 164 -0.16 -0.29 -15.44
CA LYS A 164 -0.03 0.84 -16.36
C LYS A 164 -0.95 2.02 -16.04
N THR A 165 -1.90 1.86 -15.13
CA THR A 165 -2.82 2.97 -14.79
C THR A 165 -2.05 4.17 -14.22
N PRO A 166 -2.47 5.42 -14.50
CA PRO A 166 -1.85 6.60 -13.90
C PRO A 166 -1.77 6.54 -12.38
N GLN A 167 -2.78 5.99 -11.72
CA GLN A 167 -2.76 5.76 -10.29
C GLN A 167 -1.58 4.87 -9.89
N MET A 168 -1.52 3.64 -10.38
CA MET A 168 -0.50 2.69 -9.97
C MET A 168 0.91 3.17 -10.34
N SER A 169 1.11 3.63 -11.59
CA SER A 169 2.43 4.07 -12.06
C SER A 169 2.99 5.27 -11.30
N SER A 170 2.14 6.18 -10.81
CA SER A 170 2.57 7.35 -10.04
C SER A 170 3.01 7.01 -8.61
N PHE A 171 2.49 5.94 -8.03
CA PHE A 171 2.89 5.46 -6.70
C PHE A 171 4.12 4.56 -6.72
N LEU A 172 4.34 3.84 -7.81
CA LEU A 172 5.24 2.68 -7.85
C LEU A 172 6.66 2.99 -7.38
N TYR A 173 7.21 4.13 -7.80
CA TYR A 173 8.58 4.56 -7.49
C TYR A 173 8.66 5.73 -6.50
N TYR A 174 7.52 6.20 -6.01
CA TYR A 174 7.51 7.21 -4.97
C TYR A 174 7.98 6.59 -3.64
N ASP A 175 8.92 7.26 -2.97
CA ASP A 175 9.46 6.84 -1.67
C ASP A 175 8.91 7.74 -0.57
N PRO A 176 7.89 7.30 0.18
CA PRO A 176 7.31 8.11 1.25
C PRO A 176 8.27 8.32 2.42
N GLY A 177 9.26 7.45 2.62
CA GLY A 177 10.26 7.60 3.66
C GLY A 177 11.17 8.80 3.43
N GLU A 178 11.44 9.17 2.17
CA GLU A 178 12.24 10.35 1.84
C GLU A 178 11.51 11.64 2.21
N ASP A 179 10.21 11.73 1.97
CA ASP A 179 9.42 12.89 2.37
C ASP A 179 9.17 12.91 3.89
N LEU A 180 8.89 11.73 4.48
CA LEU A 180 8.64 11.61 5.93
C LEU A 180 9.81 12.19 6.75
N LYS A 181 11.04 11.86 6.41
CA LYS A 181 12.23 12.34 7.15
C LYS A 181 12.44 13.85 7.11
N GLU A 182 11.78 14.55 6.19
CA GLU A 182 11.85 16.01 6.07
C GLU A 182 10.74 16.74 6.84
N LEU A 183 9.78 16.00 7.40
CA LEU A 183 8.72 16.57 8.20
C LEU A 183 9.22 17.00 9.59
N SER A 184 8.67 18.10 10.09
CA SER A 184 8.94 18.63 11.43
C SER A 184 7.72 18.55 12.37
N ILE A 185 6.64 17.92 11.92
CA ILE A 185 5.41 17.73 12.68
C ILE A 185 5.43 16.37 13.41
N PRO A 186 4.68 16.21 14.52
CA PRO A 186 4.55 14.92 15.21
C PRO A 186 3.94 13.84 14.33
N VAL A 187 4.50 12.62 14.41
CA VAL A 187 4.03 11.46 13.63
C VAL A 187 3.81 10.27 14.54
N PHE A 188 2.60 9.71 14.51
CA PHE A 188 2.26 8.46 15.18
C PHE A 188 2.05 7.35 14.16
N ALA A 189 2.87 6.31 14.20
CA ALA A 189 2.78 5.18 13.29
C ALA A 189 2.30 3.90 14.00
N LEU A 190 1.29 3.26 13.43
CA LEU A 190 0.64 2.06 13.95
C LEU A 190 0.89 0.90 12.99
N PHE A 191 1.30 -0.25 13.54
CA PHE A 191 1.67 -1.44 12.77
C PHE A 191 0.93 -2.68 13.28
N GLY A 192 0.52 -3.54 12.36
CA GLY A 192 0.01 -4.87 12.68
C GLY A 192 1.14 -5.90 12.65
N GLY A 193 1.33 -6.66 13.74
CA GLY A 193 2.37 -7.69 13.83
C GLY A 193 2.13 -8.88 12.90
N LYS A 194 0.89 -9.07 12.43
CA LYS A 194 0.50 -10.06 11.42
C LYS A 194 0.09 -9.43 10.09
N ASP A 195 0.54 -8.21 9.83
CA ASP A 195 0.28 -7.55 8.55
C ASP A 195 1.13 -8.19 7.45
N THR A 196 0.46 -8.81 6.47
CA THR A 196 1.08 -9.44 5.30
C THR A 196 1.04 -8.57 4.06
N GLN A 197 0.48 -7.35 4.16
CA GLN A 197 0.42 -6.39 3.07
C GLN A 197 1.47 -5.28 3.21
N VAL A 198 1.57 -4.70 4.40
CA VAL A 198 2.63 -3.75 4.78
C VAL A 198 3.35 -4.36 5.97
N THR A 199 4.30 -5.23 5.67
CA THR A 199 4.94 -6.07 6.68
C THR A 199 5.70 -5.23 7.71
N PRO A 200 5.61 -5.56 9.01
CA PRO A 200 6.39 -4.88 10.03
C PRO A 200 7.90 -5.08 9.84
N GLU A 201 8.34 -6.21 9.28
CA GLU A 201 9.74 -6.48 8.96
C GLU A 201 10.32 -5.42 8.03
N GLN A 202 9.53 -4.94 7.07
CA GLN A 202 9.96 -3.91 6.12
C GLN A 202 9.71 -2.49 6.65
N ASN A 203 8.57 -2.23 7.31
CA ASN A 203 8.10 -0.86 7.54
C ASN A 203 8.26 -0.38 8.99
N TYR A 204 8.11 -1.26 10.01
CA TYR A 204 8.30 -0.86 11.42
C TYR A 204 9.74 -0.45 11.72
N TRP A 205 10.72 -1.27 11.26
CA TRP A 205 12.12 -0.96 11.44
C TRP A 205 12.55 0.26 10.62
N LYS A 206 11.97 0.42 9.42
CA LYS A 206 12.20 1.59 8.58
C LYS A 206 11.70 2.87 9.25
N PHE A 207 10.55 2.85 9.90
CA PHE A 207 10.06 3.98 10.68
C PHE A 207 11.04 4.37 11.79
N GLY A 208 11.51 3.42 12.58
CA GLY A 208 12.49 3.66 13.63
C GLY A 208 13.82 4.24 13.10
N GLU A 209 14.28 3.77 11.95
CA GLU A 209 15.46 4.31 11.26
C GLU A 209 15.24 5.78 10.87
N LEU A 210 14.13 6.09 10.20
CA LEU A 210 13.80 7.44 9.73
C LEU A 210 13.69 8.44 10.88
N CYS A 211 13.02 8.06 11.96
CA CYS A 211 12.87 8.87 13.17
C CYS A 211 14.22 9.15 13.85
N GLY A 212 15.12 8.17 13.88
CA GLY A 212 16.43 8.30 14.53
C GLY A 212 17.39 9.24 13.83
N VAL A 213 17.29 9.37 12.50
CA VAL A 213 18.23 10.18 11.70
C VAL A 213 18.05 11.68 11.93
N ASN A 214 16.82 12.16 12.05
CA ASN A 214 16.51 13.61 12.04
C ASN A 214 15.93 14.12 13.36
N ASN A 215 15.99 13.31 14.42
CA ASN A 215 15.40 13.67 15.72
C ASN A 215 13.93 14.13 15.60
N MET A 216 13.17 13.44 14.74
CA MET A 216 11.76 13.70 14.51
C MET A 216 10.94 13.40 15.76
N ASP A 217 9.83 14.11 15.93
CA ASP A 217 8.83 13.80 16.95
C ASP A 217 7.98 12.60 16.49
N CYS A 218 8.47 11.42 16.83
CA CYS A 218 7.90 10.15 16.38
C CYS A 218 7.45 9.28 17.54
N THR A 219 6.26 8.73 17.38
CA THR A 219 5.74 7.65 18.24
C THR A 219 5.35 6.46 17.39
N SER A 220 5.56 5.24 17.86
CA SER A 220 5.10 4.03 17.16
C SER A 220 4.47 3.03 18.11
N GLN A 221 3.46 2.31 17.62
CA GLN A 221 2.80 1.22 18.33
C GLN A 221 2.66 0.00 17.43
N MET A 222 3.04 -1.17 17.97
CA MET A 222 2.85 -2.47 17.33
C MET A 222 1.74 -3.24 18.02
N PHE A 223 0.75 -3.68 17.27
CA PHE A 223 -0.30 -4.61 17.71
C PHE A 223 0.04 -6.02 17.23
N ASN A 224 0.69 -6.81 18.06
CA ASN A 224 1.32 -8.08 17.68
C ASN A 224 0.39 -9.09 16.98
N ASP A 225 -0.88 -9.10 17.32
CA ASP A 225 -1.87 -10.02 16.76
C ASP A 225 -2.73 -9.41 15.65
N ALA A 226 -2.53 -8.14 15.31
CA ALA A 226 -3.32 -7.44 14.32
C ALA A 226 -2.83 -7.69 12.88
N ASN A 227 -3.79 -7.82 11.96
CA ASN A 227 -3.56 -7.82 10.51
C ASN A 227 -3.51 -6.38 9.94
N HIS A 228 -3.50 -6.25 8.61
CA HIS A 228 -3.50 -4.97 7.91
C HIS A 228 -4.70 -4.06 8.23
N LEU A 229 -5.82 -4.62 8.64
CA LEU A 229 -7.04 -3.89 9.04
C LEU A 229 -7.13 -3.68 10.55
N PHE A 230 -6.06 -3.97 11.29
CA PHE A 230 -6.03 -3.93 12.76
C PHE A 230 -7.09 -4.80 13.42
N GLN A 231 -7.43 -5.94 12.80
CA GLN A 231 -8.24 -7.00 13.40
C GLN A 231 -7.33 -8.06 13.99
N ASP A 232 -7.69 -8.64 15.15
CA ASP A 232 -6.99 -9.81 15.68
C ASP A 232 -7.09 -10.96 14.69
N ALA A 233 -5.95 -11.46 14.23
CA ALA A 233 -5.83 -12.42 13.15
C ALA A 233 -5.05 -13.68 13.57
N ASN A 234 -5.25 -14.80 12.84
CA ASN A 234 -4.44 -15.99 13.03
C ASN A 234 -3.20 -15.95 12.14
N THR A 235 -3.37 -15.69 10.87
CA THR A 235 -2.32 -15.71 9.84
C THR A 235 -1.98 -14.33 9.29
N GLY A 236 -2.93 -13.37 9.36
CA GLY A 236 -2.85 -12.06 8.74
C GLY A 236 -3.11 -12.05 7.24
N LEU A 237 -3.29 -13.23 6.62
CA LEU A 237 -3.57 -13.33 5.20
C LEU A 237 -4.97 -12.80 4.86
N ALA A 238 -5.10 -12.15 3.71
CA ALA A 238 -6.34 -11.50 3.29
C ALA A 238 -7.55 -12.45 3.18
N ASN A 239 -7.31 -13.75 2.96
CA ASN A 239 -8.38 -14.75 2.85
C ASN A 239 -9.14 -15.00 4.18
N GLU A 240 -8.59 -14.64 5.34
CA GLU A 240 -9.27 -14.77 6.62
C GLU A 240 -10.12 -13.54 7.00
N TYR A 241 -9.92 -12.38 6.36
CA TYR A 241 -10.57 -11.11 6.73
C TYR A 241 -12.10 -11.19 6.80
N ALA A 242 -12.71 -11.94 5.89
CA ALA A 242 -14.17 -12.09 5.84
C ALA A 242 -14.74 -12.85 7.05
N THR A 243 -13.93 -13.68 7.72
CA THR A 243 -14.31 -14.54 8.83
C THR A 243 -13.95 -13.99 10.20
N LEU A 244 -13.08 -12.97 10.24
CA LEU A 244 -12.66 -12.33 11.48
C LEU A 244 -13.77 -11.41 12.04
N PRO A 245 -13.80 -11.19 13.36
CA PRO A 245 -14.66 -10.20 13.97
C PRO A 245 -14.39 -8.82 13.38
N LYS A 246 -15.45 -8.11 12.96
CA LYS A 246 -15.34 -6.75 12.40
C LYS A 246 -15.16 -5.72 13.53
N LYS A 247 -14.05 -5.80 14.22
CA LYS A 247 -13.65 -4.88 15.30
C LYS A 247 -12.14 -4.73 15.28
N PHE A 248 -11.67 -3.59 15.70
CA PHE A 248 -10.24 -3.37 15.92
C PHE A 248 -9.72 -4.19 17.10
N THR A 249 -8.42 -4.50 17.06
CA THR A 249 -7.70 -5.07 18.21
C THR A 249 -7.81 -4.18 19.44
N GLU A 250 -7.68 -4.77 20.62
CA GLU A 250 -7.77 -4.04 21.88
C GLU A 250 -6.70 -2.95 21.96
N GLY A 251 -7.07 -1.79 22.49
CA GLY A 251 -6.19 -0.63 22.64
C GLY A 251 -6.11 0.27 21.41
N PHE A 252 -6.37 -0.22 20.20
CA PHE A 252 -6.14 0.52 18.96
C PHE A 252 -6.78 1.92 18.92
N LEU A 253 -8.08 2.02 19.20
CA LEU A 253 -8.77 3.32 19.22
C LEU A 253 -8.38 4.17 20.44
N THR A 254 -8.04 3.52 21.55
CA THR A 254 -7.60 4.21 22.78
C THR A 254 -6.26 4.89 22.53
N ASP A 255 -5.28 4.19 21.99
CA ASP A 255 -3.94 4.72 21.72
C ASP A 255 -4.00 5.91 20.74
N ILE A 256 -4.81 5.80 19.67
CA ILE A 256 -5.05 6.92 18.74
C ILE A 256 -5.65 8.12 19.49
N SER A 257 -6.69 7.91 20.31
CA SER A 257 -7.38 8.99 21.02
C SER A 257 -6.48 9.65 22.06
N GLU A 258 -5.71 8.87 22.80
CA GLU A 258 -4.76 9.37 23.80
C GLU A 258 -3.66 10.19 23.12
N TRP A 259 -3.10 9.70 22.01
CA TRP A 259 -2.06 10.44 21.29
C TRP A 259 -2.56 11.77 20.72
N ILE A 260 -3.78 11.82 20.19
CA ILE A 260 -4.40 13.07 19.70
C ILE A 260 -4.49 14.10 20.83
N ILE A 261 -4.86 13.67 22.05
CA ILE A 261 -5.14 14.56 23.18
C ILE A 261 -3.86 14.98 23.90
N THR A 262 -2.90 14.08 24.09
CA THR A 262 -1.75 14.27 25.00
C THR A 262 -0.43 14.39 24.27
N GLY A 263 -0.33 13.88 23.03
CA GLY A 263 0.93 13.68 22.30
C GLY A 263 1.79 12.54 22.88
N PHE A 264 1.23 11.79 23.85
CA PHE A 264 1.82 10.92 24.87
C PHE A 264 2.69 11.61 25.89
#